data_3e1f73cc4cd95a0ef7716f74a0aa552e
#
_entry.id   3e1f73cc4cd95a0ef7716f74a0aa552e
#
_cell.length_a   1.000
_cell.length_b   1.000
_cell.length_c   1.000
_cell.angle_alpha   90.00
_cell.angle_beta   90.00
_cell.angle_gamma   90.00
#
_symmetry.space_group_name_H-M   'P 1'
#
loop_
_entity.id
_entity.type
_entity.pdbx_description
1 polymer ?
#
loop_
_entity_poly.entity_id
_entity_poly.type
_entity_poly.pdbx_seq_one_letter_code
_entity_poly.pdbx_strand_id
1 'polypeptide(L)'
;MKQFIYFFLLVQFLLGADKLLIPMDKIQKDHLKAYGIAFWTLEKNINIEWLLNFRGGSFLIDYYSPIAQECRIRGVTFQRISANDLIDIYSEVEKNNMDIVLLEKAPKIAIYTPENKQPWDDAVTLALTYAEVPYKTLWDREVFEGELQKYDWLHLHH
;
A
#
# COMPACT_ATOMS: atom_id res chain seq x y z
N MET A 1 35.58 -31.75 -0.74
CA MET A 1 34.65 -31.38 0.36
C MET A 1 34.22 -29.91 0.37
N LYS A 2 35.05 -28.93 -0.06
CA LYS A 2 34.66 -27.49 -0.07
C LYS A 2 33.59 -27.11 -1.12
N GLN A 3 33.51 -27.80 -2.25
CA GLN A 3 32.49 -27.50 -3.30
C GLN A 3 31.07 -27.93 -2.95
N PHE A 4 30.88 -28.92 -2.07
CA PHE A 4 29.56 -29.38 -1.65
C PHE A 4 28.86 -28.38 -0.69
N ILE A 5 29.61 -27.59 0.07
CA ILE A 5 29.10 -26.61 1.01
C ILE A 5 28.51 -25.40 0.27
N TYR A 6 29.11 -25.00 -0.87
CA TYR A 6 28.58 -23.87 -1.66
C TYR A 6 27.29 -24.25 -2.39
N PHE A 7 27.10 -25.48 -2.80
CA PHE A 7 25.86 -25.92 -3.43
C PHE A 7 24.69 -25.96 -2.43
N PHE A 8 24.94 -26.33 -1.18
CA PHE A 8 23.91 -26.36 -0.13
C PHE A 8 23.49 -24.95 0.34
N LEU A 9 24.41 -23.98 0.32
CA LEU A 9 24.11 -22.58 0.63
C LEU A 9 23.29 -21.88 -0.49
N LEU A 10 23.47 -22.28 -1.75
CA LEU A 10 22.71 -21.72 -2.88
C LEU A 10 21.24 -22.20 -2.90
N VAL A 11 20.97 -23.40 -2.40
CA VAL A 11 19.60 -23.97 -2.34
C VAL A 11 18.75 -23.30 -1.25
N GLN A 12 19.35 -22.74 -0.23
CA GLN A 12 18.57 -22.01 0.82
C GLN A 12 18.04 -20.64 0.37
N PHE A 13 18.59 -20.07 -0.72
CA PHE A 13 18.08 -18.82 -1.31
C PHE A 13 16.86 -19.00 -2.22
N LEU A 14 16.45 -20.25 -2.50
CA LEU A 14 15.31 -20.60 -3.35
C LEU A 14 14.01 -20.90 -2.56
N LEU A 15 14.04 -20.79 -1.23
CA LEU A 15 12.81 -20.77 -0.44
C LEU A 15 12.23 -19.35 -0.57
N GLY A 16 11.32 -19.19 -1.52
CA GLY A 16 10.61 -17.93 -1.73
C GLY A 16 10.13 -17.36 -0.39
N ALA A 17 10.49 -16.11 -0.11
CA ALA A 17 10.04 -15.45 1.11
C ALA A 17 8.51 -15.42 1.11
N ASP A 18 7.90 -15.69 2.27
CA ASP A 18 6.46 -15.55 2.43
C ASP A 18 6.02 -14.12 2.06
N LYS A 19 4.83 -14.00 1.50
CA LYS A 19 4.19 -12.72 1.21
C LYS A 19 3.05 -12.46 2.19
N LEU A 20 2.66 -11.21 2.30
CA LEU A 20 1.48 -10.74 3.00
C LEU A 20 0.49 -10.21 1.97
N LEU A 21 -0.70 -10.81 1.89
CA LEU A 21 -1.77 -10.38 1.01
C LEU A 21 -2.83 -9.63 1.83
N ILE A 22 -3.13 -8.41 1.42
CA ILE A 22 -4.25 -7.62 1.93
C ILE A 22 -5.36 -7.70 0.88
N PRO A 23 -6.39 -8.54 1.06
CA PRO A 23 -7.48 -8.65 0.11
C PRO A 23 -8.36 -7.40 0.16
N MET A 24 -8.95 -7.04 -0.98
CA MET A 24 -9.87 -5.91 -1.11
C MET A 24 -11.29 -6.35 -1.51
N ASP A 25 -11.57 -7.65 -1.38
CA ASP A 25 -12.91 -8.22 -1.56
C ASP A 25 -13.78 -8.10 -0.29
N LYS A 26 -14.92 -8.78 -0.29
CA LYS A 26 -15.92 -8.73 0.81
C LYS A 26 -15.42 -9.25 2.16
N ILE A 27 -14.29 -9.93 2.23
CA ILE A 27 -13.72 -10.37 3.52
C ILE A 27 -12.89 -9.27 4.19
N GLN A 28 -12.52 -8.21 3.46
CA GLN A 28 -11.87 -7.06 4.07
C GLN A 28 -12.86 -6.34 5.01
N LYS A 29 -12.44 -6.16 6.26
CA LYS A 29 -13.26 -5.49 7.27
C LYS A 29 -13.25 -3.97 7.12
N ASP A 30 -12.11 -3.42 6.69
CA ASP A 30 -11.92 -2.00 6.55
C ASP A 30 -11.03 -1.67 5.35
N HIS A 31 -11.66 -1.33 4.22
CA HIS A 31 -10.99 -1.01 2.97
C HIS A 31 -10.16 0.27 3.06
N LEU A 32 -10.67 1.32 3.74
CA LEU A 32 -9.95 2.57 3.87
C LEU A 32 -8.67 2.40 4.70
N LYS A 33 -8.74 1.67 5.81
CA LYS A 33 -7.56 1.32 6.60
C LYS A 33 -6.57 0.43 5.82
N ALA A 34 -7.07 -0.44 4.93
CA ALA A 34 -6.21 -1.24 4.06
C ALA A 34 -5.40 -0.37 3.09
N TYR A 35 -6.01 0.67 2.48
CA TYR A 35 -5.26 1.68 1.72
C TYR A 35 -4.27 2.44 2.60
N GLY A 36 -4.63 2.77 3.83
CA GLY A 36 -3.74 3.40 4.80
C GLY A 36 -2.52 2.53 5.14
N ILE A 37 -2.69 1.22 5.29
CA ILE A 37 -1.57 0.27 5.47
C ILE A 37 -0.66 0.25 4.23
N ALA A 38 -1.24 0.21 3.02
CA ALA A 38 -0.45 0.26 1.80
C ALA A 38 0.37 1.56 1.71
N PHE A 39 -0.25 2.71 1.98
CA PHE A 39 0.44 3.99 2.02
C PHE A 39 1.58 4.01 3.06
N TRP A 40 1.29 3.62 4.29
CA TRP A 40 2.28 3.54 5.37
C TRP A 40 3.45 2.60 5.04
N THR A 41 3.19 1.49 4.34
CA THR A 41 4.23 0.57 3.89
C THR A 41 5.17 1.23 2.87
N LEU A 42 4.61 1.98 1.92
CA LEU A 42 5.39 2.75 0.94
C LEU A 42 6.23 3.85 1.59
N GLU A 43 5.75 4.50 2.67
CA GLU A 43 6.54 5.46 3.46
C GLU A 43 7.78 4.82 4.13
N LYS A 44 7.76 3.50 4.32
CA LYS A 44 8.92 2.72 4.82
C LYS A 44 9.85 2.27 3.69
N ASN A 45 9.64 2.73 2.45
CA ASN A 45 10.38 2.32 1.25
C ASN A 45 10.28 0.80 0.98
N ILE A 46 9.14 0.20 1.28
CA ILE A 46 8.83 -1.19 0.98
C ILE A 46 7.86 -1.18 -0.19
N ASN A 47 8.25 -1.82 -1.29
CA ASN A 47 7.46 -1.92 -2.50
C ASN A 47 6.23 -2.81 -2.29
N ILE A 48 5.18 -2.51 -3.03
CA ILE A 48 3.90 -3.22 -3.01
C ILE A 48 3.52 -3.60 -4.43
N GLU A 49 3.13 -4.85 -4.63
CA GLU A 49 2.45 -5.26 -5.86
C GLU A 49 0.95 -5.06 -5.69
N TRP A 50 0.36 -4.18 -6.47
CA TRP A 50 -1.08 -3.99 -6.53
C TRP A 50 -1.65 -4.89 -7.61
N LEU A 51 -2.36 -5.95 -7.18
CA LEU A 51 -2.97 -6.94 -8.05
C LEU A 51 -4.34 -6.42 -8.50
N LEU A 52 -4.37 -5.68 -9.62
CA LEU A 52 -5.61 -5.09 -10.15
C LEU A 52 -6.62 -6.21 -10.51
N ASN A 53 -7.85 -6.03 -10.07
CA ASN A 53 -8.97 -6.98 -10.25
C ASN A 53 -8.84 -8.32 -9.52
N PHE A 54 -7.68 -8.69 -8.98
CA PHE A 54 -7.58 -9.87 -8.14
C PHE A 54 -8.16 -9.57 -6.75
N ARG A 55 -9.24 -10.28 -6.40
CA ARG A 55 -9.94 -10.12 -5.12
C ARG A 55 -10.23 -8.66 -4.74
N GLY A 56 -10.70 -7.88 -5.71
CA GLY A 56 -11.07 -6.48 -5.54
C GLY A 56 -9.93 -5.47 -5.62
N GLY A 57 -8.75 -5.88 -6.09
CA GLY A 57 -7.56 -5.02 -6.19
C GLY A 57 -6.64 -5.15 -4.97
N SER A 58 -6.24 -6.38 -4.65
CA SER A 58 -5.46 -6.72 -3.45
C SER A 58 -4.04 -6.17 -3.48
N PHE A 59 -3.48 -5.93 -2.29
CA PHE A 59 -2.06 -5.58 -2.12
C PHE A 59 -1.26 -6.80 -1.69
N LEU A 60 -0.14 -7.04 -2.37
CA LEU A 60 0.80 -8.11 -2.08
C LEU A 60 2.15 -7.51 -1.71
N ILE A 61 2.65 -7.85 -0.53
CA ILE A 61 3.84 -7.25 0.09
C ILE A 61 4.75 -8.36 0.57
N ASP A 62 6.08 -8.18 0.58
CA ASP A 62 6.97 -9.09 1.27
C ASP A 62 6.57 -9.18 2.75
N TYR A 63 6.61 -10.40 3.31
CA TYR A 63 6.18 -10.57 4.69
C TYR A 63 7.17 -9.95 5.67
N TYR A 64 6.71 -8.90 6.34
CA TYR A 64 7.39 -8.30 7.48
C TYR A 64 6.49 -8.32 8.71
N SER A 65 7.00 -8.82 9.82
CA SER A 65 6.25 -8.86 11.08
C SER A 65 5.65 -7.52 11.52
N PRO A 66 6.35 -6.38 11.37
CA PRO A 66 5.77 -5.06 11.68
C PRO A 66 4.54 -4.71 10.84
N ILE A 67 4.51 -5.07 9.53
CA ILE A 67 3.34 -4.82 8.68
C ILE A 67 2.16 -5.66 9.13
N ALA A 68 2.41 -6.95 9.41
CA ALA A 68 1.37 -7.83 9.93
C ALA A 68 0.82 -7.36 11.29
N GLN A 69 1.67 -6.79 12.13
CA GLN A 69 1.27 -6.19 13.40
C GLN A 69 0.41 -4.94 13.19
N GLU A 70 0.82 -4.06 12.29
CA GLU A 70 0.07 -2.83 11.97
C GLU A 70 -1.31 -3.14 11.38
N CYS A 71 -1.41 -4.16 10.51
CA CYS A 71 -2.71 -4.67 10.03
C CYS A 71 -3.62 -5.07 11.20
N ARG A 72 -3.10 -5.79 12.21
CA ARG A 72 -3.89 -6.18 13.40
C ARG A 72 -4.33 -4.96 14.21
N ILE A 73 -3.43 -3.99 14.43
CA ILE A 73 -3.71 -2.76 15.20
C ILE A 73 -4.84 -1.97 14.54
N ARG A 74 -4.79 -1.81 13.21
CA ARG A 74 -5.79 -1.05 12.44
C ARG A 74 -7.03 -1.87 12.04
N GLY A 75 -7.11 -3.14 12.43
CA GLY A 75 -8.25 -4.01 12.11
C GLY A 75 -8.33 -4.45 10.65
N VAL A 76 -7.22 -4.38 9.91
CA VAL A 76 -7.13 -4.77 8.50
C VAL A 76 -6.96 -6.28 8.37
N THR A 77 -7.79 -6.90 7.55
CA THR A 77 -7.69 -8.33 7.24
C THR A 77 -6.49 -8.56 6.32
N PHE A 78 -5.68 -9.56 6.65
CA PHE A 78 -4.54 -9.98 5.81
C PHE A 78 -4.34 -11.49 5.88
N GLN A 79 -3.61 -12.04 4.91
CA GLN A 79 -3.24 -13.44 4.80
C GLN A 79 -1.74 -13.57 4.59
N ARG A 80 -1.12 -14.55 5.25
CA ARG A 80 0.26 -14.94 4.95
C ARG A 80 0.23 -15.95 3.80
N ILE A 81 0.93 -15.64 2.73
CA ILE A 81 0.96 -16.39 1.48
C ILE A 81 2.28 -17.14 1.38
N SER A 82 2.20 -18.46 1.22
CA SER A 82 3.37 -19.29 0.98
C SER A 82 3.86 -19.17 -0.47
N ALA A 83 5.08 -19.65 -0.75
CA ALA A 83 5.60 -19.66 -2.11
C ALA A 83 4.72 -20.45 -3.10
N ASN A 84 4.05 -21.52 -2.65
CA ASN A 84 3.16 -22.30 -3.51
C ASN A 84 1.87 -21.52 -3.82
N ASP A 85 1.23 -20.93 -2.80
CA ASP A 85 0.02 -20.11 -2.99
C ASP A 85 0.31 -18.88 -3.88
N LEU A 86 1.54 -18.35 -3.83
CA LEU A 86 1.97 -17.24 -4.67
C LEU A 86 1.99 -17.60 -6.16
N ILE A 87 2.43 -18.82 -6.48
CA ILE A 87 2.40 -19.34 -7.86
C ILE A 87 0.95 -19.41 -8.36
N ASP A 88 0.04 -19.88 -7.53
CA ASP A 88 -1.38 -19.99 -7.88
C ASP A 88 -2.00 -18.59 -8.10
N ILE A 89 -1.67 -17.61 -7.25
CA ILE A 89 -2.10 -16.21 -7.40
C ILE A 89 -1.64 -15.63 -8.74
N TYR A 90 -0.35 -15.73 -9.06
CA TYR A 90 0.15 -15.19 -10.33
C TYR A 90 -0.42 -15.92 -11.54
N SER A 91 -0.61 -17.21 -11.45
CA SER A 91 -1.25 -18.01 -12.50
C SER A 91 -2.70 -17.58 -12.74
N GLU A 92 -3.44 -17.28 -11.67
CA GLU A 92 -4.82 -16.77 -11.76
C GLU A 92 -4.85 -15.36 -12.38
N VAL A 93 -3.94 -14.48 -11.96
CA VAL A 93 -3.80 -13.13 -12.52
C VAL A 93 -3.54 -13.18 -14.02
N GLU A 94 -2.57 -13.99 -14.46
CA GLU A 94 -2.22 -14.17 -15.88
C GLU A 94 -3.40 -14.77 -16.67
N LYS A 95 -3.99 -15.85 -16.19
CA LYS A 95 -5.10 -16.55 -16.86
C LYS A 95 -6.31 -15.67 -17.10
N ASN A 96 -6.58 -14.72 -16.21
CA ASN A 96 -7.74 -13.83 -16.27
C ASN A 96 -7.40 -12.44 -16.85
N ASN A 97 -6.21 -12.25 -17.43
CA ASN A 97 -5.73 -10.97 -17.98
C ASN A 97 -5.87 -9.81 -16.96
N MET A 98 -5.51 -10.07 -15.72
CA MET A 98 -5.43 -9.05 -14.68
C MET A 98 -4.03 -8.43 -14.70
N ASP A 99 -3.92 -7.16 -14.26
CA ASP A 99 -2.64 -6.46 -14.23
C ASP A 99 -2.03 -6.45 -12.82
N ILE A 100 -0.70 -6.36 -12.78
CA ILE A 100 0.07 -6.11 -11.56
C ILE A 100 0.78 -4.80 -11.71
N VAL A 101 0.53 -3.86 -10.78
CA VAL A 101 1.22 -2.56 -10.74
C VAL A 101 2.17 -2.54 -9.55
N LEU A 102 3.45 -2.30 -9.81
CA LEU A 102 4.44 -2.09 -8.76
C LEU A 102 4.31 -0.67 -8.22
N LEU A 103 3.99 -0.55 -6.93
CA LEU A 103 3.99 0.71 -6.21
C LEU A 103 5.31 0.83 -5.44
N GLU A 104 6.04 1.92 -5.65
CA GLU A 104 7.40 2.09 -5.13
C GLU A 104 7.53 3.27 -4.16
N LYS A 105 6.58 4.21 -4.18
CA LYS A 105 6.65 5.44 -3.40
C LYS A 105 5.28 5.89 -2.92
N ALA A 106 5.20 6.32 -1.66
CA ALA A 106 4.04 7.04 -1.15
C ALA A 106 4.00 8.47 -1.76
N PRO A 107 2.88 8.91 -2.35
CA PRO A 107 2.76 10.27 -2.86
C PRO A 107 2.68 11.28 -1.71
N LYS A 108 3.25 12.47 -1.93
CA LYS A 108 3.02 13.63 -1.06
C LYS A 108 1.70 14.29 -1.46
N ILE A 109 0.76 14.33 -0.54
CA ILE A 109 -0.61 14.79 -0.78
C ILE A 109 -0.78 16.20 -0.22
N ALA A 110 -1.32 17.10 -1.04
CA ALA A 110 -1.80 18.41 -0.61
C ALA A 110 -3.31 18.52 -0.80
N ILE A 111 -3.95 19.28 0.09
CA ILE A 111 -5.36 19.67 0.00
C ILE A 111 -5.41 21.18 -0.02
N TYR A 112 -5.96 21.74 -1.10
CA TYR A 112 -6.21 23.16 -1.20
C TYR A 112 -7.54 23.48 -0.54
N THR A 113 -7.49 24.19 0.59
CA THR A 113 -8.66 24.54 1.39
C THR A 113 -8.46 25.86 2.12
N PRO A 114 -9.49 26.74 2.24
CA PRO A 114 -9.41 27.96 3.01
C PRO A 114 -9.08 27.72 4.49
N GLU A 115 -8.34 28.62 5.11
CA GLU A 115 -7.91 28.52 6.52
C GLU A 115 -9.08 28.39 7.51
N ASN A 116 -10.25 28.94 7.15
CA ASN A 116 -11.45 28.93 7.98
C ASN A 116 -12.38 27.71 7.75
N LYS A 117 -12.01 26.82 6.82
CA LYS A 117 -12.75 25.57 6.55
C LYS A 117 -12.23 24.44 7.43
N GLN A 118 -13.15 23.60 7.85
CA GLN A 118 -12.79 22.38 8.57
C GLN A 118 -12.37 21.30 7.57
N PRO A 119 -11.21 20.63 7.77
CA PRO A 119 -10.75 19.60 6.83
C PRO A 119 -11.76 18.47 6.62
N TRP A 120 -12.56 18.14 7.63
CA TRP A 120 -13.54 17.05 7.59
C TRP A 120 -14.88 17.39 6.93
N ASP A 121 -15.06 18.60 6.43
CA ASP A 121 -16.26 18.96 5.64
C ASP A 121 -16.23 18.35 4.23
N ASP A 122 -15.10 17.77 3.84
CA ASP A 122 -14.86 17.14 2.55
C ASP A 122 -14.65 15.63 2.70
N ALA A 123 -15.31 14.84 1.84
CA ALA A 123 -15.26 13.38 1.91
C ALA A 123 -13.84 12.81 1.69
N VAL A 124 -13.02 13.46 0.86
CA VAL A 124 -11.65 13.01 0.59
C VAL A 124 -10.76 13.24 1.80
N THR A 125 -10.82 14.42 2.41
CA THR A 125 -10.09 14.71 3.65
C THR A 125 -10.50 13.79 4.79
N LEU A 126 -11.81 13.53 4.91
CA LEU A 126 -12.32 12.58 5.91
C LEU A 126 -11.77 11.17 5.66
N ALA A 127 -11.79 10.70 4.41
CA ALA A 127 -11.27 9.38 4.04
C ALA A 127 -9.76 9.27 4.30
N LEU A 128 -8.96 10.27 3.93
CA LEU A 128 -7.52 10.30 4.20
C LEU A 128 -7.22 10.30 5.70
N THR A 129 -7.95 11.10 6.46
CA THR A 129 -7.81 11.15 7.93
C THR A 129 -8.18 9.82 8.57
N TYR A 130 -9.29 9.21 8.16
CA TYR A 130 -9.71 7.89 8.65
C TYR A 130 -8.71 6.79 8.29
N ALA A 131 -8.20 6.80 7.06
CA ALA A 131 -7.19 5.86 6.58
C ALA A 131 -5.80 6.10 7.22
N GLU A 132 -5.62 7.19 7.96
CA GLU A 132 -4.33 7.62 8.53
C GLU A 132 -3.27 7.89 7.44
N VAL A 133 -3.72 8.42 6.30
CA VAL A 133 -2.88 8.88 5.20
C VAL A 133 -2.54 10.36 5.41
N PRO A 134 -1.27 10.72 5.59
CA PRO A 134 -0.88 12.10 5.85
C PRO A 134 -1.10 13.00 4.63
N TYR A 135 -1.55 14.20 4.87
CA TYR A 135 -1.67 15.26 3.87
C TYR A 135 -1.33 16.62 4.47
N LYS A 136 -1.07 17.60 3.63
CA LYS A 136 -0.84 18.99 4.03
C LYS A 136 -1.93 19.88 3.45
N THR A 137 -2.51 20.73 4.28
CA THR A 137 -3.42 21.79 3.81
C THR A 137 -2.61 22.96 3.26
N LEU A 138 -3.02 23.48 2.11
CA LEU A 138 -2.48 24.67 1.47
C LEU A 138 -3.62 25.64 1.20
N TRP A 139 -3.33 26.94 1.22
CA TRP A 139 -4.19 28.00 0.78
C TRP A 139 -3.47 28.97 -0.17
N ASP A 140 -4.05 30.08 -0.51
CA ASP A 140 -3.51 31.04 -1.47
C ASP A 140 -2.06 31.42 -1.19
N ARG A 141 -1.73 31.70 0.07
CA ARG A 141 -0.39 32.09 0.46
C ARG A 141 0.67 31.03 0.10
N GLU A 142 0.44 29.79 0.50
CA GLU A 142 1.38 28.70 0.25
C GLU A 142 1.52 28.41 -1.25
N VAL A 143 0.45 28.58 -2.01
CA VAL A 143 0.47 28.45 -3.48
C VAL A 143 1.30 29.58 -4.11
N PHE A 144 1.12 30.83 -3.68
CA PHE A 144 1.93 31.97 -4.16
C PHE A 144 3.42 31.86 -3.79
N GLU A 145 3.71 31.27 -2.63
CA GLU A 145 5.08 30.97 -2.19
C GLU A 145 5.70 29.77 -2.90
N GLY A 146 4.97 29.09 -3.79
CA GLY A 146 5.46 27.97 -4.60
C GLY A 146 5.49 26.62 -3.89
N GLU A 147 4.80 26.48 -2.73
CA GLU A 147 4.77 25.25 -1.96
C GLU A 147 4.12 24.09 -2.72
N LEU A 148 3.19 24.37 -3.64
CA LEU A 148 2.46 23.37 -4.41
C LEU A 148 3.39 22.41 -5.17
N GLN A 149 4.55 22.88 -5.65
CA GLN A 149 5.52 22.08 -6.39
C GLN A 149 6.17 20.94 -5.57
N LYS A 150 5.98 20.94 -4.25
CA LYS A 150 6.54 19.93 -3.33
C LYS A 150 5.67 18.68 -3.20
N TYR A 151 4.49 18.68 -3.83
CA TYR A 151 3.48 17.61 -3.71
C TYR A 151 3.27 16.89 -5.03
N ASP A 152 2.97 15.60 -4.91
CA ASP A 152 2.71 14.73 -6.06
C ASP A 152 1.23 14.72 -6.45
N TRP A 153 0.34 15.03 -5.49
CA TRP A 153 -1.12 15.06 -5.67
C TRP A 153 -1.75 16.24 -4.94
N LEU A 154 -2.66 16.93 -5.64
CA LEU A 154 -3.49 18.01 -5.09
C LEU A 154 -4.97 17.63 -5.16
N HIS A 155 -5.65 17.71 -4.02
CA HIS A 155 -7.10 17.70 -3.92
C HIS A 155 -7.63 19.11 -3.71
N LEU A 156 -8.64 19.51 -4.49
CA LEU A 156 -9.36 20.77 -4.32
C LEU A 156 -10.59 20.52 -3.45
N HIS A 157 -10.62 21.13 -2.27
CA HIS A 157 -11.76 21.06 -1.37
C HIS A 157 -12.96 21.83 -1.97
N HIS A 158 -14.15 21.26 -1.91
CA HIS A 158 -15.39 21.83 -2.44
C HIS A 158 -16.19 22.59 -1.39
#